data_59601a349eb4ba179965d79095e1ab04
#
_entry.id   59601a349eb4ba179965d79095e1ab04
#
_cell.length_a   1.000
_cell.length_b   1.000
_cell.length_c   1.000
_cell.angle_alpha   90.00
_cell.angle_beta   90.00
_cell.angle_gamma   90.00
#
_symmetry.space_group_name_H-M   'P 1'
#
loop_
_entity.id
_entity.type
_entity.pdbx_description
1 polymer ?
#
loop_
_entity_poly.entity_id
_entity_poly.type
_entity_poly.pdbx_seq_one_letter_code
_entity_poly.pdbx_strand_id
1 'polypeptide(L)'
;MSKKFFRRAGVLVTCLCAAPCARAWGCKGHQTVALIAEKHLTPEAQQLVEKLLLANPIDPGLQRWCGNATPDLMVDAATWADDVRNERRNGPWHYIDIPRGKHQGSLQQYCGEEGCVTRAIEEQRAIFEDKSADPLQRAEAIRYLIHFVGDMHQPLHVINNGDNGGNCSPVRYLHHEPLPNERHPEREDYSPNLHQIWDTEIVERDMEVSSPHRYADELDQKFRGESVAWQATGIHVENWAWEVHERAESEVYDAFSSKIPIEPEVKPKGCSDNHHIGKRMLDRHLVADEAYQSRAAKAAEKGLAEAGVRLAMILNDAAKTNP
;
A
#
# COMPACT_ATOMS: atom_id res chain seq x y z
N MET A 1 -54.35 40.25 -15.37
CA MET A 1 -53.07 40.36 -14.71
C MET A 1 -52.66 38.97 -14.21
N SER A 2 -51.85 38.26 -14.95
CA SER A 2 -51.46 36.86 -14.62
C SER A 2 -50.03 36.85 -14.07
N LYS A 3 -49.87 36.41 -12.80
CA LYS A 3 -48.56 36.28 -12.15
C LYS A 3 -47.97 34.94 -12.50
N LYS A 4 -46.91 34.93 -13.32
CA LYS A 4 -46.10 33.76 -13.59
C LYS A 4 -45.15 33.48 -12.40
N PHE A 5 -45.34 32.35 -11.72
CA PHE A 5 -44.42 31.82 -10.74
C PHE A 5 -43.26 31.12 -11.45
N PHE A 6 -42.07 31.66 -11.34
CA PHE A 6 -40.82 30.95 -11.72
C PHE A 6 -40.39 30.02 -10.59
N ARG A 7 -40.54 28.71 -10.79
CA ARG A 7 -39.91 27.71 -9.96
C ARG A 7 -38.41 27.62 -10.34
N ARG A 8 -37.54 28.08 -9.47
CA ARG A 8 -36.11 27.78 -9.57
C ARG A 8 -35.90 26.32 -9.14
N ALA A 9 -35.51 25.45 -10.07
CA ALA A 9 -34.99 24.12 -9.81
C ALA A 9 -33.58 24.27 -9.26
N GLY A 10 -33.42 24.05 -7.97
CA GLY A 10 -32.07 23.91 -7.36
C GLY A 10 -31.47 22.60 -7.78
N VAL A 11 -30.38 22.63 -8.52
CA VAL A 11 -29.55 21.47 -8.79
C VAL A 11 -28.76 21.16 -7.51
N LEU A 12 -29.16 20.10 -6.82
CA LEU A 12 -28.40 19.54 -5.71
C LEU A 12 -27.16 18.86 -6.30
N VAL A 13 -26.02 19.53 -6.27
CA VAL A 13 -24.72 18.90 -6.56
C VAL A 13 -24.35 18.09 -5.33
N THR A 14 -24.64 16.80 -5.36
CA THR A 14 -24.11 15.84 -4.38
C THR A 14 -22.62 15.67 -4.66
N CYS A 15 -21.81 16.43 -3.95
CA CYS A 15 -20.37 16.19 -3.92
C CYS A 15 -20.14 14.88 -3.15
N LEU A 16 -19.93 13.78 -3.86
CA LEU A 16 -19.42 12.54 -3.28
C LEU A 16 -17.98 12.81 -2.81
N CYS A 17 -17.85 13.19 -1.56
CA CYS A 17 -16.52 13.22 -0.92
C CYS A 17 -16.13 11.79 -0.61
N ALA A 18 -15.24 11.23 -1.44
CA ALA A 18 -14.50 10.04 -1.07
C ALA A 18 -13.75 10.32 0.24
N ALA A 19 -13.95 9.47 1.23
CA ALA A 19 -13.09 9.44 2.41
C ALA A 19 -11.63 9.24 1.91
N PRO A 20 -10.62 9.81 2.58
CA PRO A 20 -9.24 9.46 2.27
C PRO A 20 -9.10 7.96 2.48
N CYS A 21 -9.03 7.21 1.38
CA CYS A 21 -8.66 5.80 1.45
C CYS A 21 -7.22 5.74 1.93
N ALA A 22 -6.97 4.99 2.98
CA ALA A 22 -5.65 4.54 3.32
C ALA A 22 -5.03 3.91 2.06
N ARG A 23 -3.89 4.42 1.65
CA ARG A 23 -3.12 3.92 0.53
C ARG A 23 -1.89 3.27 1.11
N ALA A 24 -1.50 2.14 0.60
CA ALA A 24 -0.18 1.57 0.80
C ALA A 24 0.90 2.60 0.49
N TRP A 25 2.15 2.24 0.46
CA TRP A 25 3.16 3.23 0.06
C TRP A 25 2.58 4.26 -0.89
N GLY A 26 2.54 5.52 -0.52
CA GLY A 26 1.99 6.58 -1.37
C GLY A 26 2.56 6.57 -2.78
N CYS A 27 2.09 7.43 -3.65
CA CYS A 27 2.46 7.43 -5.08
C CYS A 27 3.97 7.22 -5.33
N LYS A 28 4.81 7.93 -4.60
CA LYS A 28 6.28 7.86 -4.79
C LYS A 28 6.86 6.54 -4.32
N GLY A 29 6.31 5.95 -3.25
CA GLY A 29 6.77 4.66 -2.76
C GLY A 29 6.49 3.53 -3.75
N HIS A 30 5.25 3.42 -4.29
CA HIS A 30 4.93 2.43 -5.32
C HIS A 30 5.76 2.62 -6.60
N GLN A 31 5.95 3.87 -7.04
CA GLN A 31 6.82 4.17 -8.17
C GLN A 31 8.28 3.72 -7.90
N THR A 32 8.78 3.92 -6.69
CA THR A 32 10.12 3.47 -6.29
C THR A 32 10.24 1.95 -6.32
N VAL A 33 9.24 1.21 -5.83
CA VAL A 33 9.19 -0.27 -5.91
C VAL A 33 9.25 -0.74 -7.36
N ALA A 34 8.44 -0.15 -8.24
CA ALA A 34 8.44 -0.48 -9.67
C ALA A 34 9.82 -0.26 -10.32
N LEU A 35 10.44 0.89 -10.06
CA LEU A 35 11.76 1.26 -10.59
C LEU A 35 12.90 0.36 -10.08
N ILE A 36 12.84 -0.07 -8.83
CA ILE A 36 13.80 -1.05 -8.30
C ILE A 36 13.58 -2.40 -9.00
N ALA A 37 12.32 -2.83 -9.17
CA ALA A 37 12.02 -4.08 -9.85
C ALA A 37 12.57 -4.10 -11.28
N GLU A 38 12.41 -3.02 -12.05
CA GLU A 38 12.94 -2.90 -13.41
C GLU A 38 14.44 -3.18 -13.49
N LYS A 39 15.22 -2.74 -12.50
CA LYS A 39 16.68 -2.96 -12.45
C LYS A 39 17.07 -4.43 -12.27
N HIS A 40 16.16 -5.23 -11.75
CA HIS A 40 16.35 -6.66 -11.47
C HIS A 40 15.64 -7.58 -12.46
N LEU A 41 14.94 -7.04 -13.49
CA LEU A 41 14.32 -7.85 -14.52
C LEU A 41 15.39 -8.49 -15.43
N THR A 42 15.14 -9.75 -15.81
CA THR A 42 15.86 -10.35 -16.94
C THR A 42 15.39 -9.73 -18.25
N PRO A 43 16.20 -9.76 -19.34
CA PRO A 43 15.78 -9.24 -20.63
C PRO A 43 14.45 -9.86 -21.13
N GLU A 44 14.23 -11.14 -20.86
CA GLU A 44 13.01 -11.86 -21.25
C GLU A 44 11.79 -11.34 -20.45
N ALA A 45 11.95 -11.13 -19.15
CA ALA A 45 10.90 -10.58 -18.31
C ALA A 45 10.56 -9.14 -18.70
N GLN A 46 11.56 -8.32 -18.93
CA GLN A 46 11.37 -6.94 -19.40
C GLN A 46 10.58 -6.92 -20.71
N GLN A 47 10.98 -7.70 -21.71
CA GLN A 47 10.30 -7.77 -23.01
C GLN A 47 8.85 -8.25 -22.86
N LEU A 48 8.57 -9.25 -22.00
CA LEU A 48 7.24 -9.76 -21.78
C LEU A 48 6.33 -8.72 -21.11
N VAL A 49 6.82 -8.07 -20.05
CA VAL A 49 6.09 -7.02 -19.32
C VAL A 49 5.78 -5.84 -20.23
N GLU A 50 6.79 -5.31 -20.92
CA GLU A 50 6.62 -4.20 -21.86
C GLU A 50 5.61 -4.55 -22.97
N LYS A 51 5.73 -5.73 -23.58
CA LYS A 51 4.82 -6.19 -24.63
C LYS A 51 3.36 -6.22 -24.16
N LEU A 52 3.10 -6.77 -22.96
CA LEU A 52 1.75 -6.90 -22.44
C LEU A 52 1.16 -5.53 -22.05
N LEU A 53 1.96 -4.68 -21.38
CA LEU A 53 1.50 -3.35 -20.94
C LEU A 53 1.27 -2.40 -22.13
N LEU A 54 2.13 -2.43 -23.15
CA LEU A 54 1.99 -1.62 -24.36
C LEU A 54 0.77 -2.04 -25.20
N ALA A 55 0.52 -3.35 -25.31
CA ALA A 55 -0.63 -3.86 -26.04
C ALA A 55 -1.97 -3.59 -25.33
N ASN A 56 -1.94 -3.34 -24.04
CA ASN A 56 -3.12 -3.13 -23.19
C ASN A 56 -2.91 -1.87 -22.33
N PRO A 57 -2.93 -0.66 -22.91
CA PRO A 57 -2.68 0.58 -22.16
C PRO A 57 -3.78 0.81 -21.11
N ILE A 58 -3.43 1.55 -20.06
CA ILE A 58 -4.40 2.02 -19.08
C ILE A 58 -5.36 2.99 -19.76
N ASP A 59 -6.66 2.87 -19.45
CA ASP A 59 -7.68 3.78 -19.99
C ASP A 59 -7.29 5.25 -19.69
N PRO A 60 -7.11 6.08 -20.72
CA PRO A 60 -6.77 7.49 -20.52
C PRO A 60 -7.89 8.29 -19.83
N GLY A 61 -9.12 7.76 -19.79
CA GLY A 61 -10.24 8.35 -19.05
C GLY A 61 -10.27 7.96 -17.56
N LEU A 62 -9.42 7.03 -17.13
CA LEU A 62 -9.34 6.62 -15.72
C LEU A 62 -8.89 7.80 -14.85
N GLN A 63 -9.64 8.08 -13.79
CA GLN A 63 -9.25 9.07 -12.80
C GLN A 63 -8.04 8.55 -12.00
N ARG A 64 -6.91 9.23 -12.14
CA ARG A 64 -5.68 8.87 -11.45
C ARG A 64 -5.49 9.68 -10.18
N TRP A 65 -5.16 9.00 -9.11
CA TRP A 65 -4.89 9.63 -7.82
C TRP A 65 -3.48 10.23 -7.75
N CYS A 66 -2.54 9.62 -8.43
CA CYS A 66 -1.12 9.99 -8.37
C CYS A 66 -0.68 10.91 -9.52
N GLY A 67 -1.61 11.58 -10.16
CA GLY A 67 -1.33 12.53 -11.22
C GLY A 67 -1.42 11.94 -12.63
N ASN A 68 -0.74 12.57 -13.59
CA ASN A 68 -0.83 12.20 -15.00
C ASN A 68 -0.08 10.88 -15.29
N ALA A 69 -0.48 10.25 -16.41
CA ALA A 69 0.24 9.12 -16.98
C ALA A 69 1.72 9.47 -17.23
N THR A 70 2.59 8.50 -17.05
CA THR A 70 4.03 8.61 -17.33
C THR A 70 4.41 7.68 -18.49
N PRO A 71 5.44 8.01 -19.29
CA PRO A 71 5.90 7.13 -20.36
C PRO A 71 6.56 5.84 -19.86
N ASP A 72 6.97 5.79 -18.61
CA ASP A 72 7.49 4.59 -17.95
C ASP A 72 6.33 3.67 -17.58
N LEU A 73 6.26 2.51 -18.23
CA LEU A 73 5.11 1.60 -18.13
C LEU A 73 4.92 0.98 -16.74
N MET A 74 6.01 0.63 -16.05
CA MET A 74 5.91 0.05 -14.73
C MET A 74 5.61 1.10 -13.68
N VAL A 75 6.17 2.30 -13.81
CA VAL A 75 5.84 3.45 -12.95
C VAL A 75 4.38 3.87 -13.13
N ASP A 76 3.90 3.87 -14.39
CA ASP A 76 2.50 4.18 -14.72
C ASP A 76 1.53 3.13 -14.15
N ALA A 77 1.94 1.87 -14.15
CA ALA A 77 1.17 0.76 -13.60
C ALA A 77 1.14 0.72 -12.07
N ALA A 78 2.14 1.32 -11.40
CA ALA A 78 2.39 1.13 -9.97
C ALA A 78 1.23 1.55 -9.05
N THR A 79 0.41 2.49 -9.46
CA THR A 79 -0.73 3.01 -8.66
C THR A 79 -2.10 2.66 -9.25
N TRP A 80 -2.13 1.94 -10.38
CA TRP A 80 -3.36 1.60 -11.07
C TRP A 80 -4.36 0.80 -10.22
N ALA A 81 -3.88 -0.10 -9.37
CA ALA A 81 -4.76 -0.92 -8.52
C ALA A 81 -5.59 -0.06 -7.56
N ASP A 82 -5.03 1.03 -7.03
CA ASP A 82 -5.75 2.02 -6.22
C ASP A 82 -6.77 2.80 -7.05
N ASP A 83 -6.41 3.17 -8.29
CA ASP A 83 -7.29 3.93 -9.18
C ASP A 83 -8.57 3.15 -9.49
N VAL A 84 -8.50 1.82 -9.63
CA VAL A 84 -9.64 0.94 -9.92
C VAL A 84 -10.29 0.31 -8.69
N ARG A 85 -9.72 0.51 -7.49
CA ARG A 85 -10.11 -0.16 -6.23
C ARG A 85 -11.61 -0.11 -5.93
N ASN A 86 -12.21 1.06 -6.07
CA ASN A 86 -13.62 1.27 -5.76
C ASN A 86 -14.54 0.63 -6.80
N GLU A 87 -14.18 0.71 -8.09
CA GLU A 87 -14.92 0.12 -9.19
C GLU A 87 -14.91 -1.41 -9.12
N ARG A 88 -13.71 -1.98 -8.89
CA ARG A 88 -13.50 -3.43 -8.81
C ARG A 88 -13.89 -4.02 -7.46
N ARG A 89 -14.15 -3.19 -6.45
CA ARG A 89 -14.50 -3.60 -5.07
C ARG A 89 -13.47 -4.53 -4.43
N ASN A 90 -12.22 -4.36 -4.78
CA ASN A 90 -11.10 -5.20 -4.35
C ASN A 90 -10.28 -4.56 -3.22
N GLY A 91 -10.87 -3.67 -2.44
CA GLY A 91 -10.22 -3.03 -1.29
C GLY A 91 -9.49 -4.00 -0.36
N PRO A 92 -10.07 -5.16 0.02
CA PRO A 92 -9.40 -6.15 0.87
C PRO A 92 -8.14 -6.78 0.26
N TRP A 93 -7.92 -6.70 -1.05
CA TRP A 93 -6.73 -7.25 -1.71
C TRP A 93 -5.45 -6.48 -1.42
N HIS A 94 -5.56 -5.28 -0.84
CA HIS A 94 -4.43 -4.40 -0.54
C HIS A 94 -3.75 -4.71 0.81
N TYR A 95 -4.35 -5.53 1.68
CA TYR A 95 -3.82 -5.79 3.03
C TYR A 95 -4.19 -7.17 3.54
N ILE A 96 -3.60 -7.55 4.67
CA ILE A 96 -4.00 -8.69 5.48
C ILE A 96 -3.92 -8.32 6.97
N ASP A 97 -5.01 -8.50 7.70
CA ASP A 97 -5.14 -8.14 9.12
C ASP A 97 -4.58 -9.23 10.05
N ILE A 98 -3.25 -9.40 10.08
CA ILE A 98 -2.64 -10.30 11.04
C ILE A 98 -2.63 -9.62 12.41
N PRO A 99 -3.26 -10.19 13.46
CA PRO A 99 -3.27 -9.56 14.77
C PRO A 99 -1.87 -9.40 15.34
N ARG A 100 -1.57 -8.22 15.90
CA ARG A 100 -0.31 -7.99 16.62
C ARG A 100 -0.12 -9.00 17.75
N GLY A 101 1.10 -9.50 17.93
CA GLY A 101 1.44 -10.55 18.89
C GLY A 101 1.25 -11.97 18.35
N LYS A 102 0.90 -12.16 17.09
CA LYS A 102 0.94 -13.45 16.40
C LYS A 102 2.25 -13.57 15.64
N HIS A 103 2.90 -14.72 15.73
CA HIS A 103 4.22 -14.92 15.12
C HIS A 103 4.31 -16.14 14.22
N GLN A 104 3.21 -16.89 14.09
CA GLN A 104 3.14 -18.08 13.25
C GLN A 104 1.70 -18.53 12.99
N GLY A 105 1.53 -19.38 12.01
CA GLY A 105 0.26 -19.98 11.65
C GLY A 105 -0.06 -19.79 10.17
N SER A 106 -1.14 -20.39 9.69
CA SER A 106 -1.62 -20.19 8.32
C SER A 106 -2.24 -18.83 8.19
N LEU A 107 -1.84 -18.04 7.18
CA LEU A 107 -2.40 -16.74 6.87
C LEU A 107 -3.84 -16.81 6.36
N GLN A 108 -4.27 -17.99 5.90
CA GLN A 108 -5.65 -18.21 5.41
C GLN A 108 -6.71 -17.81 6.44
N GLN A 109 -6.43 -17.98 7.74
CA GLN A 109 -7.38 -17.60 8.81
C GLN A 109 -7.59 -16.08 8.93
N TYR A 110 -6.64 -15.27 8.44
CA TYR A 110 -6.72 -13.81 8.47
C TYR A 110 -7.17 -13.23 7.12
N CYS A 111 -7.22 -14.07 6.09
CA CYS A 111 -7.69 -13.70 4.76
C CYS A 111 -9.21 -13.85 4.71
N GLY A 112 -9.93 -12.72 4.61
CA GLY A 112 -11.40 -12.72 4.53
C GLY A 112 -11.95 -13.41 3.29
N GLU A 113 -13.27 -13.56 3.21
CA GLU A 113 -13.95 -14.14 2.02
C GLU A 113 -13.69 -13.31 0.76
N GLU A 114 -13.62 -11.99 0.89
CA GLU A 114 -13.35 -11.06 -0.21
C GLU A 114 -11.87 -11.04 -0.66
N GLY A 115 -10.99 -11.80 0.00
CA GLY A 115 -9.57 -11.88 -0.31
C GLY A 115 -8.68 -11.14 0.70
N CYS A 116 -7.38 -11.14 0.40
CA CYS A 116 -6.33 -10.41 1.12
C CYS A 116 -5.10 -10.29 0.22
N VAL A 117 -4.12 -9.47 0.57
CA VAL A 117 -2.96 -9.17 -0.27
C VAL A 117 -2.14 -10.41 -0.66
N THR A 118 -1.94 -11.36 0.25
CA THR A 118 -1.17 -12.58 -0.04
C THR A 118 -1.88 -13.47 -1.05
N ARG A 119 -3.19 -13.67 -0.90
CA ARG A 119 -4.00 -14.41 -1.88
C ARG A 119 -4.04 -13.69 -3.22
N ALA A 120 -4.23 -12.38 -3.23
CA ALA A 120 -4.26 -11.58 -4.45
C ALA A 120 -2.94 -11.70 -5.23
N ILE A 121 -1.78 -11.64 -4.57
CA ILE A 121 -0.48 -11.84 -5.21
C ILE A 121 -0.39 -13.22 -5.87
N GLU A 122 -0.75 -14.29 -5.17
CA GLU A 122 -0.69 -15.64 -5.74
C GLU A 122 -1.66 -15.85 -6.90
N GLU A 123 -2.90 -15.34 -6.80
CA GLU A 123 -3.88 -15.41 -7.88
C GLU A 123 -3.44 -14.60 -9.12
N GLN A 124 -2.93 -13.39 -8.92
CA GLN A 124 -2.45 -12.56 -10.03
C GLN A 124 -1.18 -13.14 -10.67
N ARG A 125 -0.30 -13.74 -9.87
CA ARG A 125 0.85 -14.48 -10.37
C ARG A 125 0.40 -15.63 -11.29
N ALA A 126 -0.55 -16.45 -10.86
CA ALA A 126 -1.06 -17.55 -11.65
C ALA A 126 -1.68 -17.08 -12.97
N ILE A 127 -2.45 -15.97 -12.98
CA ILE A 127 -3.00 -15.37 -14.20
C ILE A 127 -1.88 -14.89 -15.14
N PHE A 128 -0.84 -14.25 -14.61
CA PHE A 128 0.27 -13.77 -15.41
C PHE A 128 1.08 -14.92 -16.03
N GLU A 129 1.26 -16.03 -15.31
CA GLU A 129 1.96 -17.23 -15.77
C GLU A 129 1.17 -18.03 -16.82
N ASP A 130 -0.16 -17.95 -16.81
CA ASP A 130 -1.01 -18.68 -17.76
C ASP A 130 -0.96 -18.07 -19.18
N LYS A 131 -0.26 -18.76 -20.09
CA LYS A 131 -0.16 -18.35 -21.51
C LYS A 131 -1.49 -18.36 -22.25
N SER A 132 -2.48 -19.12 -21.77
CA SER A 132 -3.80 -19.22 -22.37
C SER A 132 -4.76 -18.13 -21.89
N ALA A 133 -4.43 -17.42 -20.81
CA ALA A 133 -5.21 -16.30 -20.29
C ALA A 133 -5.22 -15.13 -21.30
N ASP A 134 -6.32 -14.39 -21.29
CA ASP A 134 -6.48 -13.20 -22.12
C ASP A 134 -5.35 -12.19 -21.89
N PRO A 135 -4.75 -11.61 -22.95
CA PRO A 135 -3.66 -10.65 -22.81
C PRO A 135 -3.97 -9.44 -21.92
N LEU A 136 -5.23 -8.97 -21.92
CA LEU A 136 -5.68 -7.90 -21.04
C LEU A 136 -5.66 -8.34 -19.57
N GLN A 137 -6.16 -9.56 -19.29
CA GLN A 137 -6.12 -10.12 -17.92
C GLN A 137 -4.67 -10.27 -17.42
N ARG A 138 -3.77 -10.71 -18.29
CA ARG A 138 -2.33 -10.80 -17.97
C ARG A 138 -1.70 -9.44 -17.72
N ALA A 139 -2.06 -8.42 -18.50
CA ALA A 139 -1.59 -7.04 -18.28
C ALA A 139 -2.15 -6.44 -16.97
N GLU A 140 -3.42 -6.69 -16.65
CA GLU A 140 -4.00 -6.29 -15.36
C GLU A 140 -3.33 -7.04 -14.20
N ALA A 141 -3.02 -8.32 -14.36
CA ALA A 141 -2.29 -9.11 -13.36
C ALA A 141 -0.91 -8.53 -13.06
N ILE A 142 -0.16 -8.08 -14.09
CA ILE A 142 1.11 -7.38 -13.89
C ILE A 142 0.90 -6.10 -13.08
N ARG A 143 -0.10 -5.28 -13.38
CA ARG A 143 -0.41 -4.05 -12.63
C ARG A 143 -0.73 -4.34 -11.17
N TYR A 144 -1.54 -5.36 -10.91
CA TYR A 144 -1.82 -5.81 -9.55
C TYR A 144 -0.58 -6.30 -8.83
N LEU A 145 0.28 -7.09 -9.46
CA LEU A 145 1.53 -7.56 -8.86
C LEU A 145 2.47 -6.41 -8.50
N ILE A 146 2.64 -5.44 -9.42
CA ILE A 146 3.47 -4.26 -9.15
C ILE A 146 2.99 -3.52 -7.91
N HIS A 147 1.69 -3.37 -7.74
CA HIS A 147 1.09 -2.67 -6.60
C HIS A 147 1.10 -3.52 -5.33
N PHE A 148 0.52 -4.72 -5.35
CA PHE A 148 0.31 -5.53 -4.16
C PHE A 148 1.59 -6.07 -3.51
N VAL A 149 2.64 -6.32 -4.29
CA VAL A 149 3.95 -6.63 -3.68
C VAL A 149 4.49 -5.41 -2.93
N GLY A 150 4.26 -4.21 -3.42
CA GLY A 150 4.52 -2.97 -2.68
C GLY A 150 3.70 -2.91 -1.39
N ASP A 151 2.38 -3.07 -1.48
CA ASP A 151 1.44 -3.07 -0.35
C ASP A 151 1.88 -4.01 0.76
N MET A 152 2.16 -5.26 0.42
CA MET A 152 2.56 -6.29 1.38
C MET A 152 3.85 -5.94 2.13
N HIS A 153 4.71 -5.07 1.56
CA HIS A 153 5.95 -4.64 2.21
C HIS A 153 5.79 -3.33 2.98
N GLN A 154 4.61 -2.68 2.95
CA GLN A 154 4.27 -1.61 3.88
C GLN A 154 3.85 -2.26 5.22
N PRO A 155 4.57 -2.00 6.31
CA PRO A 155 4.38 -2.75 7.56
C PRO A 155 2.94 -2.77 8.08
N LEU A 156 2.20 -1.66 7.95
CA LEU A 156 0.82 -1.55 8.45
C LEU A 156 -0.23 -2.21 7.54
N HIS A 157 0.17 -2.73 6.38
CA HIS A 157 -0.68 -3.54 5.51
C HIS A 157 -0.72 -5.02 5.89
N VAL A 158 0.15 -5.45 6.82
CA VAL A 158 0.22 -6.86 7.25
C VAL A 158 0.07 -7.03 8.77
N ILE A 159 -0.34 -5.98 9.48
CA ILE A 159 -0.55 -6.03 10.93
C ILE A 159 -1.79 -5.25 11.32
N ASN A 160 -2.52 -5.74 12.32
CA ASN A 160 -3.65 -5.02 12.92
C ASN A 160 -3.58 -5.11 14.45
N ASN A 161 -3.53 -3.97 15.11
CA ASN A 161 -3.60 -3.87 16.57
C ASN A 161 -5.01 -3.51 17.07
N GLY A 162 -6.07 -3.94 16.37
CA GLY A 162 -7.43 -3.50 16.64
C GLY A 162 -7.69 -2.03 16.25
N ASP A 163 -6.76 -1.43 15.51
CA ASP A 163 -6.74 -0.03 15.12
C ASP A 163 -6.84 0.19 13.60
N ASN A 164 -7.32 -0.84 12.90
CA ASN A 164 -7.47 -0.82 11.45
C ASN A 164 -6.12 -0.55 10.73
N GLY A 165 -5.07 -1.32 11.10
CA GLY A 165 -3.73 -1.14 10.56
C GLY A 165 -3.17 0.27 10.81
N GLY A 166 -3.42 0.85 11.98
CA GLY A 166 -2.95 2.19 12.33
C GLY A 166 -3.79 3.36 11.84
N ASN A 167 -4.84 3.11 11.01
CA ASN A 167 -5.74 4.17 10.53
C ASN A 167 -6.51 4.86 11.66
N CYS A 168 -6.80 4.12 12.73
CA CYS A 168 -7.46 4.64 13.92
C CYS A 168 -6.49 5.05 15.03
N SER A 169 -5.21 5.17 14.74
CA SER A 169 -4.18 5.60 15.68
C SER A 169 -3.69 7.01 15.36
N PRO A 170 -4.35 8.06 15.89
CA PRO A 170 -3.90 9.44 15.74
C PRO A 170 -2.48 9.60 16.26
N VAL A 171 -1.63 10.33 15.53
CA VAL A 171 -0.23 10.54 15.92
C VAL A 171 0.19 11.98 15.65
N ARG A 172 0.83 12.60 16.63
CA ARG A 172 1.54 13.84 16.37
C ARG A 172 2.81 13.50 15.58
N TYR A 173 2.84 13.91 14.33
CA TYR A 173 3.99 13.69 13.45
C TYR A 173 4.84 14.95 13.39
N LEU A 174 6.04 14.88 13.99
CA LEU A 174 6.95 16.01 14.16
C LEU A 174 6.24 17.18 14.90
N HIS A 175 5.85 18.22 14.15
CA HIS A 175 5.16 19.42 14.67
C HIS A 175 3.67 19.47 14.31
N HIS A 176 3.14 18.44 13.62
CA HIS A 176 1.75 18.38 13.16
C HIS A 176 0.91 17.58 14.13
N GLU A 177 0.02 18.27 14.84
CA GLU A 177 -0.96 17.61 15.73
C GLU A 177 -2.04 16.90 14.91
N PRO A 178 -2.56 15.73 15.37
CA PRO A 178 -3.66 15.07 14.72
C PRO A 178 -4.95 15.87 14.88
N LEU A 179 -5.57 16.24 13.78
CA LEU A 179 -6.84 16.96 13.74
C LEU A 179 -7.98 16.01 13.33
N PRO A 180 -9.18 16.16 13.93
CA PRO A 180 -10.33 15.37 13.54
C PRO A 180 -10.77 15.71 12.12
N ASN A 181 -11.42 14.74 11.48
CA ASN A 181 -12.12 14.98 10.23
C ASN A 181 -13.29 15.96 10.45
N GLU A 182 -13.12 17.21 10.06
CA GLU A 182 -14.11 18.27 10.27
C GLU A 182 -15.48 17.98 9.63
N ARG A 183 -15.50 17.21 8.53
CA ARG A 183 -16.74 16.86 7.82
C ARG A 183 -17.50 15.72 8.48
N HIS A 184 -16.79 14.84 9.17
CA HIS A 184 -17.31 13.64 9.80
C HIS A 184 -16.69 13.41 11.19
N PRO A 185 -16.85 14.35 12.13
CA PRO A 185 -16.22 14.25 13.45
C PRO A 185 -16.72 13.02 14.24
N GLU A 186 -17.92 12.52 13.90
CA GLU A 186 -18.50 11.31 14.47
C GLU A 186 -17.75 10.02 14.11
N ARG A 187 -16.90 10.04 13.09
CA ARG A 187 -16.12 8.86 12.66
C ARG A 187 -14.89 8.60 13.52
N GLU A 188 -14.48 9.57 14.33
CA GLU A 188 -13.23 9.52 15.11
C GLU A 188 -11.99 9.26 14.22
N ASP A 189 -12.05 9.75 12.98
CA ASP A 189 -10.92 9.73 12.03
C ASP A 189 -10.06 10.97 12.28
N TYR A 190 -8.76 10.78 12.37
CA TYR A 190 -7.80 11.85 12.61
C TYR A 190 -6.71 11.84 11.54
N SER A 191 -6.15 13.03 11.26
CA SER A 191 -4.98 13.18 10.38
C SER A 191 -3.99 14.18 11.00
N PRO A 192 -2.68 13.84 11.08
CA PRO A 192 -2.11 12.57 10.67
C PRO A 192 -2.48 11.41 11.60
N ASN A 193 -2.55 10.20 11.04
CA ASN A 193 -2.64 8.95 11.76
C ASN A 193 -1.43 8.06 11.44
N LEU A 194 -1.26 6.98 12.18
CA LEU A 194 -0.08 6.12 12.07
C LEU A 194 0.05 5.50 10.68
N HIS A 195 -1.05 5.03 10.09
CA HIS A 195 -1.05 4.45 8.75
C HIS A 195 -0.62 5.49 7.70
N GLN A 196 -1.22 6.67 7.73
CA GLN A 196 -0.94 7.75 6.79
C GLN A 196 0.53 8.17 6.78
N ILE A 197 1.16 8.32 7.96
CA ILE A 197 2.58 8.73 8.00
C ILE A 197 3.51 7.67 7.40
N TRP A 198 3.18 6.38 7.53
CA TRP A 198 3.94 5.29 6.92
C TRP A 198 3.73 5.20 5.41
N ASP A 199 2.51 5.46 4.94
CA ASP A 199 2.23 5.47 3.50
C ASP A 199 2.97 6.58 2.78
N THR A 200 3.05 7.77 3.37
CA THR A 200 3.43 8.97 2.62
C THR A 200 4.54 9.75 3.30
N GLU A 201 4.30 10.28 4.49
CA GLU A 201 5.12 11.35 5.05
C GLU A 201 6.54 10.89 5.38
N ILE A 202 6.71 9.66 5.88
CA ILE A 202 8.02 9.10 6.22
C ILE A 202 8.87 8.94 4.96
N VAL A 203 8.30 8.35 3.90
CA VAL A 203 8.98 8.10 2.63
C VAL A 203 9.27 9.42 1.90
N GLU A 204 8.28 10.32 1.82
CA GLU A 204 8.47 11.58 1.12
C GLU A 204 9.48 12.50 1.79
N ARG A 205 9.54 12.45 3.13
CA ARG A 205 10.55 13.19 3.89
C ARG A 205 11.95 12.59 3.70
N ASP A 206 12.07 11.27 3.68
CA ASP A 206 13.35 10.59 3.46
C ASP A 206 13.87 10.80 2.04
N MET A 207 12.97 10.75 1.06
CA MET A 207 13.28 11.09 -0.33
C MET A 207 13.70 12.55 -0.51
N GLU A 208 13.30 13.45 0.38
CA GLU A 208 13.52 14.89 0.33
C GLU A 208 13.04 15.48 -1.02
N VAL A 209 13.97 16.11 -1.78
CA VAL A 209 13.71 16.70 -3.10
C VAL A 209 14.07 15.74 -4.25
N SER A 210 14.43 14.50 -3.94
CA SER A 210 14.80 13.50 -4.94
C SER A 210 13.56 13.04 -5.74
N SER A 211 13.80 12.58 -6.97
CA SER A 211 12.76 11.91 -7.73
C SER A 211 12.68 10.43 -7.35
N PRO A 212 11.54 9.74 -7.60
CA PRO A 212 11.46 8.29 -7.41
C PRO A 212 12.56 7.51 -8.14
N HIS A 213 12.97 7.94 -9.33
CA HIS A 213 14.07 7.32 -10.08
C HIS A 213 15.40 7.39 -9.32
N ARG A 214 15.76 8.58 -8.86
CA ARG A 214 17.01 8.75 -8.11
C ARG A 214 16.98 8.01 -6.78
N TYR A 215 15.86 8.08 -6.08
CA TYR A 215 15.68 7.37 -4.82
C TYR A 215 15.76 5.85 -5.01
N ALA A 216 15.17 5.31 -6.09
CA ALA A 216 15.31 3.91 -6.45
C ALA A 216 16.77 3.51 -6.75
N ASP A 217 17.55 4.38 -7.41
CA ASP A 217 18.99 4.16 -7.64
C ASP A 217 19.75 4.10 -6.32
N GLU A 218 19.47 5.02 -5.41
CA GLU A 218 20.12 5.11 -4.10
C GLU A 218 19.80 3.88 -3.24
N LEU A 219 18.52 3.44 -3.20
CA LEU A 219 18.10 2.25 -2.46
C LEU A 219 18.68 0.96 -3.07
N ASP A 220 18.64 0.79 -4.38
CA ASP A 220 19.21 -0.37 -5.05
C ASP A 220 20.72 -0.50 -4.77
N GLN A 221 21.44 0.61 -4.80
CA GLN A 221 22.85 0.63 -4.43
C GLN A 221 23.07 0.32 -2.96
N LYS A 222 22.28 0.90 -2.06
CA LYS A 222 22.38 0.73 -0.60
C LYS A 222 22.18 -0.72 -0.18
N PHE A 223 21.18 -1.39 -0.76
CA PHE A 223 20.78 -2.75 -0.39
C PHE A 223 21.29 -3.85 -1.34
N ARG A 224 22.29 -3.53 -2.17
CA ARG A 224 22.86 -4.49 -3.15
C ARG A 224 23.33 -5.80 -2.50
N GLY A 225 23.89 -5.74 -1.30
CA GLY A 225 24.35 -6.93 -0.58
C GLY A 225 23.18 -7.81 -0.12
N GLU A 226 22.16 -7.19 0.43
CA GLU A 226 20.96 -7.85 0.94
C GLU A 226 20.09 -8.41 -0.19
N SER A 227 20.05 -7.76 -1.35
CA SER A 227 19.25 -8.19 -2.49
C SER A 227 19.60 -9.61 -2.96
N VAL A 228 20.87 -9.99 -2.89
CA VAL A 228 21.32 -11.35 -3.20
C VAL A 228 20.76 -12.37 -2.21
N ALA A 229 20.72 -12.00 -0.92
CA ALA A 229 20.16 -12.87 0.11
C ALA A 229 18.63 -13.01 -0.06
N TRP A 230 17.92 -11.92 -0.36
CA TRP A 230 16.47 -11.97 -0.60
C TRP A 230 16.13 -12.85 -1.81
N GLN A 231 16.88 -12.74 -2.90
CA GLN A 231 16.71 -13.60 -4.09
C GLN A 231 16.95 -15.09 -3.77
N ALA A 232 17.89 -15.40 -2.90
CA ALA A 232 18.20 -16.76 -2.53
C ALA A 232 17.11 -17.45 -1.70
N THR A 233 16.21 -16.71 -1.05
CA THR A 233 15.10 -17.28 -0.27
C THR A 233 14.00 -17.90 -1.14
N GLY A 234 13.93 -17.56 -2.44
CA GLY A 234 12.87 -17.99 -3.34
C GLY A 234 11.56 -17.22 -3.15
N ILE A 235 10.53 -17.61 -3.90
CA ILE A 235 9.22 -16.94 -3.87
C ILE A 235 8.33 -17.66 -2.87
N HIS A 236 8.12 -17.05 -1.72
CA HIS A 236 7.30 -17.56 -0.61
C HIS A 236 6.47 -16.42 0.00
N VAL A 237 5.34 -16.09 -0.63
CA VAL A 237 4.52 -14.91 -0.31
C VAL A 237 4.06 -14.90 1.16
N GLU A 238 3.65 -16.04 1.72
CA GLU A 238 3.26 -16.11 3.14
C GLU A 238 4.44 -15.84 4.09
N ASN A 239 5.64 -16.35 3.77
CA ASN A 239 6.83 -16.08 4.58
C ASN A 239 7.19 -14.59 4.55
N TRP A 240 7.10 -13.96 3.35
CA TRP A 240 7.34 -12.53 3.21
C TRP A 240 6.38 -11.69 4.06
N ALA A 241 5.09 -12.07 4.08
CA ALA A 241 4.10 -11.38 4.91
C ALA A 241 4.42 -11.53 6.42
N TRP A 242 4.87 -12.70 6.88
CA TRP A 242 5.30 -12.90 8.25
C TRP A 242 6.54 -12.08 8.60
N GLU A 243 7.55 -12.04 7.72
CA GLU A 243 8.75 -11.21 7.91
C GLU A 243 8.41 -9.72 8.06
N VAL A 244 7.47 -9.22 7.24
CA VAL A 244 7.02 -7.83 7.32
C VAL A 244 6.19 -7.60 8.58
N HIS A 245 5.34 -8.55 8.97
CA HIS A 245 4.55 -8.48 10.20
C HIS A 245 5.44 -8.37 11.45
N GLU A 246 6.49 -9.18 11.56
CA GLU A 246 7.44 -9.11 12.67
C GLU A 246 8.15 -7.75 12.72
N ARG A 247 8.53 -7.22 11.56
CA ARG A 247 9.09 -5.87 11.47
C ARG A 247 8.09 -4.79 11.87
N ALA A 248 6.82 -4.93 11.46
CA ALA A 248 5.77 -4.00 11.83
C ALA A 248 5.59 -3.90 13.34
N GLU A 249 5.71 -5.00 14.07
CA GLU A 249 5.62 -5.00 15.51
C GLU A 249 6.74 -4.18 16.15
N SER A 250 7.99 -4.45 15.76
CA SER A 250 9.18 -3.83 16.35
C SER A 250 9.45 -2.40 15.84
N GLU A 251 9.28 -2.15 14.54
CA GLU A 251 9.69 -0.93 13.88
C GLU A 251 8.58 0.13 13.84
N VAL A 252 7.29 -0.29 13.94
CA VAL A 252 6.16 0.63 13.95
C VAL A 252 5.65 0.85 15.36
N TYR A 253 5.11 -0.20 16.00
CA TYR A 253 4.42 -0.05 17.29
C TYR A 253 5.38 0.06 18.47
N ASP A 254 6.41 -0.79 18.56
CA ASP A 254 7.37 -0.80 19.66
C ASP A 254 8.44 0.31 19.53
N ALA A 255 8.48 0.98 18.38
CA ALA A 255 9.37 2.11 18.17
C ALA A 255 8.94 3.40 18.89
N PHE A 256 7.69 3.49 19.36
CA PHE A 256 7.25 4.62 20.16
C PHE A 256 7.88 4.61 21.56
N SER A 257 8.18 5.79 22.09
CA SER A 257 8.67 5.96 23.47
C SER A 257 7.62 5.55 24.52
N SER A 258 6.34 5.75 24.20
CA SER A 258 5.22 5.28 25.01
C SER A 258 4.77 3.89 24.53
N LYS A 259 4.71 2.93 25.46
CA LYS A 259 4.29 1.58 25.12
C LYS A 259 2.84 1.56 24.63
N ILE A 260 2.63 1.10 23.39
CA ILE A 260 1.31 0.82 22.83
C ILE A 260 0.94 -0.62 23.26
N PRO A 261 -0.15 -0.83 23.99
CA PRO A 261 -0.57 -2.18 24.37
C PRO A 261 -1.06 -2.97 23.15
N ILE A 262 -0.96 -4.29 23.24
CA ILE A 262 -1.66 -5.17 22.30
C ILE A 262 -3.14 -5.08 22.63
N GLU A 263 -3.92 -4.61 21.67
CA GLU A 263 -5.36 -4.50 21.78
C GLU A 263 -6.02 -5.88 21.52
N PRO A 264 -7.24 -6.12 22.04
CA PRO A 264 -7.97 -7.32 21.70
C PRO A 264 -8.09 -7.53 20.18
N GLU A 265 -8.12 -8.78 19.74
CA GLU A 265 -8.32 -9.15 18.34
C GLU A 265 -9.73 -8.75 17.88
N VAL A 266 -9.89 -7.49 17.49
CA VAL A 266 -11.14 -6.92 17.01
C VAL A 266 -10.85 -6.30 15.64
N LYS A 267 -11.71 -6.60 14.67
CA LYS A 267 -11.74 -5.88 13.38
C LYS A 267 -12.75 -4.75 13.47
N PRO A 268 -12.31 -3.51 13.73
CA PRO A 268 -13.23 -2.39 13.79
C PRO A 268 -13.82 -2.12 12.40
N LYS A 269 -15.09 -1.80 12.33
CA LYS A 269 -15.75 -1.34 11.08
C LYS A 269 -15.42 0.12 10.77
N GLY A 270 -14.80 0.82 11.71
CA GLY A 270 -14.37 2.21 11.64
C GLY A 270 -13.85 2.63 13.00
N CYS A 271 -13.22 3.79 13.07
CA CYS A 271 -12.55 4.25 14.29
C CYS A 271 -13.53 4.61 15.44
N SER A 272 -14.78 4.87 15.11
CA SER A 272 -15.86 5.22 16.06
C SER A 272 -16.84 4.08 16.34
N ASP A 273 -16.52 2.85 15.99
CA ASP A 273 -17.37 1.70 16.30
C ASP A 273 -17.55 1.52 17.83
N ASN A 274 -18.17 0.43 18.25
CA ASN A 274 -18.47 0.17 19.68
C ASN A 274 -17.24 0.19 20.60
N HIS A 275 -16.02 0.22 20.04
CA HIS A 275 -14.77 0.24 20.79
C HIS A 275 -14.14 1.63 20.87
N HIS A 276 -14.62 2.63 20.09
CA HIS A 276 -14.11 4.00 20.05
C HIS A 276 -12.57 4.07 19.99
N ILE A 277 -11.98 3.24 19.13
CA ILE A 277 -10.52 3.07 19.11
C ILE A 277 -9.81 4.39 18.75
N GLY A 278 -10.35 5.17 17.81
CA GLY A 278 -9.77 6.46 17.40
C GLY A 278 -9.63 7.42 18.58
N LYS A 279 -10.68 7.55 19.40
CA LYS A 279 -10.67 8.40 20.59
C LYS A 279 -9.76 7.85 21.68
N ARG A 280 -9.80 6.54 21.94
CA ARG A 280 -8.92 5.89 22.91
C ARG A 280 -7.46 6.02 22.54
N MET A 281 -7.12 5.94 21.23
CA MET A 281 -5.75 6.13 20.75
C MET A 281 -5.33 7.59 20.79
N LEU A 282 -6.25 8.54 20.55
CA LEU A 282 -5.97 9.97 20.71
C LEU A 282 -5.52 10.30 22.14
N ASP A 283 -6.18 9.72 23.15
CA ASP A 283 -5.84 9.91 24.57
C ASP A 283 -4.44 9.37 24.94
N ARG A 284 -3.80 8.58 24.07
CA ARG A 284 -2.44 8.09 24.28
C ARG A 284 -1.35 9.09 23.88
N HIS A 285 -1.73 10.15 23.17
CA HIS A 285 -0.82 11.20 22.71
C HIS A 285 0.44 10.63 22.05
N LEU A 286 0.27 9.77 21.06
CA LEU A 286 1.39 9.19 20.31
C LEU A 286 2.19 10.28 19.60
N VAL A 287 3.52 10.20 19.71
CA VAL A 287 4.44 11.18 19.14
C VAL A 287 5.48 10.49 18.26
N ALA A 288 5.37 10.71 16.95
CA ALA A 288 6.39 10.36 15.98
C ALA A 288 7.33 11.56 15.78
N ASP A 289 8.34 11.63 16.63
CA ASP A 289 9.38 12.67 16.63
C ASP A 289 10.48 12.40 15.59
N GLU A 290 11.52 13.23 15.55
CA GLU A 290 12.67 13.06 14.65
C GLU A 290 13.39 11.70 14.85
N ALA A 291 13.43 11.19 16.07
CA ALA A 291 14.04 9.90 16.35
C ALA A 291 13.19 8.75 15.81
N TYR A 292 11.85 8.84 15.92
CA TYR A 292 10.92 7.93 15.28
C TYR A 292 11.06 7.98 13.76
N GLN A 293 11.01 9.20 13.17
CA GLN A 293 11.18 9.42 11.73
C GLN A 293 12.47 8.75 11.20
N SER A 294 13.59 8.96 11.86
CA SER A 294 14.88 8.42 11.42
C SER A 294 14.95 6.89 11.48
N ARG A 295 14.24 6.25 12.42
CA ARG A 295 14.13 4.77 12.46
C ARG A 295 13.17 4.26 11.41
N ALA A 296 11.99 4.88 11.32
CA ALA A 296 10.96 4.50 10.38
C ALA A 296 11.41 4.65 8.92
N ALA A 297 12.17 5.70 8.59
CA ALA A 297 12.75 5.89 7.27
C ALA A 297 13.64 4.71 6.87
N LYS A 298 14.53 4.24 7.77
CA LYS A 298 15.39 3.08 7.49
C LYS A 298 14.61 1.80 7.26
N ALA A 299 13.53 1.61 8.01
CA ALA A 299 12.64 0.47 7.83
C ALA A 299 11.86 0.57 6.50
N ALA A 300 11.37 1.75 6.15
CA ALA A 300 10.70 2.02 4.88
C ALA A 300 11.64 1.81 3.68
N GLU A 301 12.87 2.35 3.71
CA GLU A 301 13.90 2.14 2.69
C GLU A 301 14.12 0.63 2.42
N LYS A 302 14.27 -0.15 3.50
CA LYS A 302 14.44 -1.60 3.38
C LYS A 302 13.20 -2.27 2.80
N GLY A 303 12.01 -1.91 3.26
CA GLY A 303 10.74 -2.43 2.74
C GLY A 303 10.55 -2.16 1.24
N LEU A 304 10.86 -0.93 0.80
CA LEU A 304 10.79 -0.55 -0.61
C LEU A 304 11.79 -1.33 -1.48
N ALA A 305 13.05 -1.45 -1.02
CA ALA A 305 14.08 -2.18 -1.74
C ALA A 305 13.74 -3.68 -1.85
N GLU A 306 13.31 -4.28 -0.76
CA GLU A 306 12.93 -5.68 -0.70
C GLU A 306 11.70 -5.98 -1.56
N ALA A 307 10.69 -5.10 -1.54
CA ALA A 307 9.51 -5.19 -2.40
C ALA A 307 9.90 -5.20 -3.89
N GLY A 308 10.77 -4.27 -4.32
CA GLY A 308 11.22 -4.19 -5.71
C GLY A 308 11.96 -5.45 -6.16
N VAL A 309 12.89 -5.96 -5.34
CA VAL A 309 13.62 -7.20 -5.64
C VAL A 309 12.67 -8.40 -5.72
N ARG A 310 11.73 -8.56 -4.76
CA ARG A 310 10.76 -9.64 -4.72
C ARG A 310 9.74 -9.58 -5.86
N LEU A 311 9.32 -8.38 -6.26
CA LEU A 311 8.52 -8.17 -7.46
C LEU A 311 9.26 -8.67 -8.71
N ALA A 312 10.52 -8.29 -8.87
CA ALA A 312 11.31 -8.77 -9.99
C ALA A 312 11.49 -10.29 -10.00
N MET A 313 11.60 -10.93 -8.82
CA MET A 313 11.65 -12.40 -8.74
C MET A 313 10.38 -13.04 -9.32
N ILE A 314 9.20 -12.53 -8.98
CA ILE A 314 7.92 -13.02 -9.51
C ILE A 314 7.85 -12.83 -11.03
N LEU A 315 8.18 -11.64 -11.52
CA LEU A 315 8.11 -11.32 -12.95
C LEU A 315 9.11 -12.14 -13.77
N ASN A 316 10.33 -12.34 -13.26
CA ASN A 316 11.36 -13.16 -13.88
C ASN A 316 10.98 -14.65 -13.94
N ASP A 317 10.36 -15.16 -12.89
CA ASP A 317 9.94 -16.56 -12.83
C ASP A 317 8.83 -16.85 -13.85
N ALA A 318 7.84 -15.97 -13.93
CA ALA A 318 6.77 -16.05 -14.94
C ALA A 318 7.32 -15.97 -16.38
N ALA A 319 8.37 -15.19 -16.64
CA ALA A 319 8.99 -15.10 -17.95
C ALA A 319 9.71 -16.39 -18.35
N LYS A 320 10.33 -17.14 -17.42
CA LYS A 320 10.97 -18.45 -17.70
C LYS A 320 9.96 -19.45 -18.22
N THR A 321 8.74 -19.42 -17.71
CA THR A 321 7.65 -20.28 -18.16
C THR A 321 7.03 -19.81 -19.48
N ASN A 322 7.40 -18.61 -19.98
CA ASN A 322 6.89 -17.93 -21.17
C ASN A 322 8.00 -17.58 -22.18
N PRO A 323 8.83 -18.53 -22.69
CA PRO A 323 9.88 -18.25 -23.65
C PRO A 323 9.31 -17.83 -25.02
#